data_022bbfea3ed0c43ce4694f6032e89680
#
_entry.id   022bbfea3ed0c43ce4694f6032e89680
#
_cell.length_a   1.000
_cell.length_b   1.000
_cell.length_c   1.000
_cell.angle_alpha   90.00
_cell.angle_beta   90.00
_cell.angle_gamma   90.00
#
_symmetry.space_group_name_H-M   'P 1'
#
loop_
_entity.id
_entity.type
_entity.pdbx_description
1 polymer ?
#
loop_
_entity_poly.entity_id
_entity_poly.type
_entity_poly.pdbx_seq_one_letter_code
_entity_poly.pdbx_strand_id
1 'polypeptide(L)'
;MLDTGFPRADAENDFLRARKRQVLAALARRLRGGRGDGGRIVPLDEVVCPLGWRGERQLGLQTIPVDTIIGTVDSRRDFDRRFRPTSNRARYRWERLALAKRRGEPIPPIEVYRVGDLHFVTDGHHRVSIAAATGQHEIDAYVTQVLTTVPPGPGPRR
;
A
#
# COMPACT_ATOMS: atom_id res chain seq x y z
N MET A 1 9.06 -15.39 2.26
CA MET A 1 10.34 -14.66 2.26
C MET A 1 11.45 -15.69 2.28
N LEU A 2 12.27 -15.80 1.24
CA LEU A 2 13.44 -16.68 1.26
C LEU A 2 14.56 -15.96 2.01
N ASP A 3 15.24 -16.70 2.87
CA ASP A 3 16.43 -16.23 3.57
C ASP A 3 17.60 -17.10 3.09
N THR A 4 18.46 -16.53 2.25
CA THR A 4 19.65 -17.20 1.73
C THR A 4 20.89 -16.92 2.58
N GLY A 5 20.75 -16.14 3.65
CA GLY A 5 21.85 -15.63 4.46
C GLY A 5 22.58 -14.42 3.85
N PHE A 6 22.15 -13.94 2.67
CA PHE A 6 22.67 -12.76 2.00
C PHE A 6 21.60 -11.68 1.89
N PRO A 7 21.42 -10.81 2.92
CA PRO A 7 20.28 -9.88 3.01
C PRO A 7 20.09 -8.97 1.80
N ARG A 8 21.17 -8.59 1.12
CA ARG A 8 21.12 -7.73 -0.06
C ARG A 8 20.57 -8.48 -1.27
N ALA A 9 21.06 -9.69 -1.53
CA ALA A 9 20.55 -10.53 -2.61
C ALA A 9 19.10 -10.94 -2.38
N ASP A 10 18.72 -11.17 -1.14
CA ASP A 10 17.34 -11.49 -0.75
C ASP A 10 16.40 -10.30 -0.97
N ALA A 11 16.83 -9.06 -0.66
CA ALA A 11 16.04 -7.85 -0.92
C ALA A 11 15.82 -7.63 -2.43
N GLU A 12 16.84 -7.86 -3.26
CA GLU A 12 16.72 -7.80 -4.72
C GLU A 12 15.76 -8.87 -5.24
N ASN A 13 15.87 -10.09 -4.77
CA ASN A 13 14.97 -11.19 -5.13
C ASN A 13 13.51 -10.91 -4.73
N ASP A 14 13.27 -10.33 -3.56
CA ASP A 14 11.94 -9.97 -3.10
C ASP A 14 11.31 -8.91 -4.00
N PHE A 15 12.08 -7.89 -4.42
CA PHE A 15 11.63 -6.90 -5.40
C PHE A 15 11.24 -7.55 -6.72
N LEU A 16 12.11 -8.40 -7.28
CA LEU A 16 11.86 -9.09 -8.54
C LEU A 16 10.62 -9.98 -8.48
N ARG A 17 10.37 -10.66 -7.34
CA ARG A 17 9.15 -11.45 -7.11
C ARG A 17 7.91 -10.58 -7.05
N ALA A 18 7.96 -9.47 -6.30
CA ALA A 18 6.85 -8.53 -6.23
C ALA A 18 6.51 -7.97 -7.62
N ARG A 19 7.54 -7.61 -8.39
CA ARG A 19 7.41 -7.14 -9.77
C ARG A 19 6.84 -8.21 -10.71
N LYS A 20 7.32 -9.46 -10.63
CA LYS A 20 6.81 -10.59 -11.41
C LYS A 20 5.32 -10.85 -11.12
N ARG A 21 4.94 -10.85 -9.84
CA ARG A 21 3.52 -10.99 -9.44
C ARG A 21 2.64 -9.89 -10.03
N GLN A 22 3.13 -8.65 -10.07
CA GLN A 22 2.42 -7.53 -10.68
C GLN A 22 2.22 -7.74 -12.18
N VAL A 23 3.27 -8.11 -12.92
CA VAL A 23 3.21 -8.37 -14.37
C VAL A 23 2.24 -9.50 -14.69
N LEU A 24 2.32 -10.63 -13.96
CA LEU A 24 1.41 -11.75 -14.15
C LEU A 24 -0.06 -11.38 -13.86
N ALA A 25 -0.30 -10.58 -12.81
CA ALA A 25 -1.65 -10.12 -12.50
C ALA A 25 -2.19 -9.13 -13.54
N ALA A 26 -1.34 -8.26 -14.10
CA ALA A 26 -1.72 -7.37 -15.20
C ALA A 26 -2.08 -8.15 -16.46
N LEU A 27 -1.29 -9.17 -16.79
CA LEU A 27 -1.56 -10.06 -17.93
C LEU A 27 -2.87 -10.85 -17.74
N ALA A 28 -3.06 -11.45 -16.57
CA ALA A 28 -4.29 -12.19 -16.24
C ALA A 28 -5.55 -11.31 -16.35
N ARG A 29 -5.47 -10.03 -15.93
CA ARG A 29 -6.58 -9.08 -16.11
C ARG A 29 -6.88 -8.82 -17.60
N ARG A 30 -5.86 -8.63 -18.44
CA ARG A 30 -6.03 -8.43 -19.89
C ARG A 30 -6.70 -9.63 -20.54
N LEU A 31 -6.29 -10.85 -20.21
CA LEU A 31 -6.85 -12.09 -20.75
C LEU A 31 -8.31 -12.31 -20.35
N ARG A 32 -8.73 -11.81 -19.19
CA ARG A 32 -10.13 -11.89 -18.70
C ARG A 32 -11.04 -10.80 -19.25
N GLY A 33 -10.59 -10.01 -20.24
CA GLY A 33 -11.39 -8.96 -20.88
C GLY A 33 -11.67 -7.75 -19.98
N GLY A 34 -10.91 -7.58 -18.90
CA GLY A 34 -11.04 -6.47 -17.97
C GLY A 34 -10.65 -5.13 -18.60
N ARG A 35 -11.64 -4.41 -19.12
CA ARG A 35 -11.52 -3.00 -19.57
C ARG A 35 -11.67 -2.00 -18.43
N GLY A 36 -11.28 -2.33 -17.23
CA GLY A 36 -11.43 -1.44 -16.08
C GLY A 36 -10.10 -1.04 -15.48
N ASP A 37 -10.09 0.09 -14.80
CA ASP A 37 -9.00 0.67 -13.99
C ASP A 37 -8.57 -0.23 -12.79
N GLY A 38 -8.89 -1.52 -12.85
CA GLY A 38 -8.70 -2.53 -11.80
C GLY A 38 -7.24 -2.81 -11.39
N GLY A 39 -6.30 -2.01 -11.90
CA GLY A 39 -4.87 -2.08 -11.54
C GLY A 39 -4.35 -0.84 -10.83
N ARG A 40 -5.12 0.24 -10.77
CA ARG A 40 -4.71 1.50 -10.14
C ARG A 40 -5.04 1.51 -8.64
N ILE A 41 -4.16 2.12 -7.84
CA ILE A 41 -4.46 2.43 -6.44
C ILE A 41 -5.64 3.41 -6.42
N VAL A 42 -6.57 3.22 -5.49
CA VAL A 42 -7.75 4.08 -5.35
C VAL A 42 -7.34 5.44 -4.80
N PRO A 43 -7.64 6.56 -5.48
CA PRO A 43 -7.43 7.89 -4.93
C PRO A 43 -8.42 8.17 -3.79
N LEU A 44 -7.96 8.88 -2.75
CA LEU A 44 -8.81 9.27 -1.63
C LEU A 44 -10.02 10.08 -2.09
N ASP A 45 -9.83 10.99 -3.05
CA ASP A 45 -10.88 11.87 -3.57
C ASP A 45 -12.06 11.09 -4.15
N GLU A 46 -11.82 9.98 -4.83
CA GLU A 46 -12.89 9.14 -5.39
C GLU A 46 -13.83 8.58 -4.30
N VAL A 47 -13.32 8.41 -3.09
CA VAL A 47 -14.10 7.90 -1.95
C VAL A 47 -14.73 9.05 -1.16
N VAL A 48 -14.00 10.13 -0.95
CA VAL A 48 -14.43 11.23 -0.06
C VAL A 48 -15.39 12.21 -0.76
N CYS A 49 -15.21 12.46 -2.07
CA CYS A 49 -16.11 13.38 -2.79
C CYS A 49 -17.60 13.04 -2.64
N PRO A 50 -18.05 11.80 -2.84
CA PRO A 50 -19.45 11.44 -2.64
C PRO A 50 -19.90 11.45 -1.16
N LEU A 51 -18.99 11.31 -0.21
CA LEU A 51 -19.28 11.29 1.22
C LEU A 51 -19.32 12.69 1.85
N GLY A 52 -18.74 13.70 1.18
CA GLY A 52 -18.64 15.06 1.66
C GLY A 52 -17.64 15.21 2.80
N TRP A 53 -16.53 15.87 2.51
CA TRP A 53 -15.48 16.19 3.49
C TRP A 53 -15.94 17.24 4.48
N ARG A 54 -15.88 16.97 5.79
CA ARG A 54 -16.24 17.91 6.87
C ARG A 54 -15.07 18.36 7.73
N GLY A 55 -13.96 17.63 7.71
CA GLY A 55 -12.80 17.92 8.52
C GLY A 55 -11.96 16.69 8.79
N GLU A 56 -10.97 16.87 9.64
CA GLU A 56 -10.00 15.84 10.00
C GLU A 56 -9.84 15.76 11.52
N ARG A 57 -9.47 14.58 12.00
CA ARG A 57 -9.09 14.35 13.39
C ARG A 57 -7.84 13.48 13.46
N GLN A 58 -6.78 14.00 14.08
CA GLN A 58 -5.56 13.25 14.35
C GLN A 58 -5.85 12.14 15.37
N LEU A 59 -5.56 10.91 15.04
CA LEU A 59 -5.68 9.76 15.94
C LEU A 59 -4.32 9.32 16.50
N GLY A 60 -3.22 9.87 15.99
CA GLY A 60 -1.87 9.55 16.40
C GLY A 60 -1.35 8.22 15.86
N LEU A 61 -0.35 7.65 16.55
CA LEU A 61 0.27 6.40 16.17
C LEU A 61 -0.66 5.21 16.48
N GLN A 62 -0.91 4.39 15.48
CA GLN A 62 -1.71 3.15 15.58
C GLN A 62 -1.05 2.04 14.77
N THR A 63 -1.22 0.81 15.21
CA THR A 63 -0.92 -0.38 14.40
C THR A 63 -2.18 -0.73 13.61
N ILE A 64 -2.08 -0.75 12.27
CA ILE A 64 -3.22 -0.98 11.38
C ILE A 64 -3.01 -2.22 10.52
N PRO A 65 -4.10 -2.95 10.15
CA PRO A 65 -3.99 -4.08 9.24
C PRO A 65 -3.58 -3.63 7.83
N VAL A 66 -2.61 -4.30 7.22
CA VAL A 66 -2.09 -3.97 5.88
C VAL A 66 -3.16 -4.14 4.81
N ASP A 67 -4.08 -5.06 4.95
CA ASP A 67 -5.17 -5.33 4.00
C ASP A 67 -6.25 -4.25 3.98
N THR A 68 -6.32 -3.38 4.99
CA THR A 68 -7.20 -2.21 5.02
C THR A 68 -6.66 -1.04 4.21
N ILE A 69 -5.39 -1.09 3.80
CA ILE A 69 -4.73 -0.05 3.01
C ILE A 69 -5.06 -0.29 1.54
N ILE A 70 -6.00 0.49 1.00
CA ILE A 70 -6.52 0.28 -0.35
C ILE A 70 -6.18 1.39 -1.33
N GLY A 71 -5.76 2.54 -0.83
CA GLY A 71 -5.66 3.74 -1.63
C GLY A 71 -4.49 4.66 -1.27
N THR A 72 -4.47 5.77 -1.96
CA THR A 72 -3.48 6.83 -1.81
C THR A 72 -4.14 8.20 -1.90
N VAL A 73 -3.53 9.21 -1.28
CA VAL A 73 -3.92 10.61 -1.45
C VAL A 73 -3.38 11.14 -2.79
N ASP A 74 -2.18 10.73 -3.18
CA ASP A 74 -1.54 11.15 -4.41
C ASP A 74 -1.80 10.17 -5.57
N SER A 75 -1.88 10.69 -6.80
CA SER A 75 -1.98 9.89 -8.03
C SER A 75 -0.66 9.19 -8.36
N ARG A 76 -0.23 8.24 -7.52
CA ARG A 76 1.01 7.50 -7.73
C ARG A 76 0.83 6.35 -8.72
N ARG A 77 1.70 6.31 -9.74
CA ARG A 77 1.71 5.27 -10.77
C ARG A 77 2.78 4.19 -10.54
N ASP A 78 3.60 4.33 -9.49
CA ASP A 78 4.72 3.44 -9.21
C ASP A 78 4.29 2.11 -8.59
N PHE A 79 3.04 2.02 -8.14
CA PHE A 79 2.45 0.83 -7.53
C PHE A 79 1.07 0.53 -8.11
N ASP A 80 0.69 -0.74 -8.11
CA ASP A 80 -0.67 -1.17 -8.45
C ASP A 80 -1.58 -1.20 -7.19
N ARG A 81 -2.85 -1.56 -7.38
CA ARG A 81 -3.87 -1.62 -6.31
C ARG A 81 -3.49 -2.48 -5.09
N ARG A 82 -2.54 -3.39 -5.25
CA ARG A 82 -2.00 -4.22 -4.15
C ARG A 82 -0.62 -3.75 -3.70
N PHE A 83 -0.27 -2.51 -3.99
CA PHE A 83 1.02 -1.90 -3.68
C PHE A 83 2.22 -2.67 -4.25
N ARG A 84 2.04 -3.43 -5.34
CA ARG A 84 3.14 -4.06 -6.05
C ARG A 84 3.81 -3.04 -6.98
N PRO A 85 5.16 -3.02 -7.05
CA PRO A 85 5.85 -2.05 -7.91
C PRO A 85 5.49 -2.27 -9.39
N THR A 86 5.13 -1.19 -10.09
CA THR A 86 4.77 -1.20 -11.51
C THR A 86 5.94 -0.91 -12.44
N SER A 87 7.03 -0.34 -11.89
CA SER A 87 8.22 0.04 -12.63
C SER A 87 9.50 -0.17 -11.83
N ASN A 88 10.65 -0.09 -12.50
CA ASN A 88 11.96 -0.15 -11.84
C ASN A 88 12.34 1.18 -11.15
N ARG A 89 11.57 2.26 -11.33
CA ARG A 89 11.85 3.57 -10.69
C ARG A 89 11.85 3.49 -9.15
N ALA A 90 10.98 2.63 -8.62
CA ALA A 90 10.87 2.41 -7.19
C ALA A 90 11.97 1.48 -6.63
N ARG A 91 12.73 0.77 -7.50
CA ARG A 91 13.61 -0.35 -7.14
C ARG A 91 14.62 0.00 -6.06
N TYR A 92 15.44 1.02 -6.27
CA TYR A 92 16.52 1.38 -5.34
C TYR A 92 15.99 1.68 -3.92
N ARG A 93 14.93 2.48 -3.82
CA ARG A 93 14.33 2.84 -2.52
C ARG A 93 13.67 1.64 -1.87
N TRP A 94 13.01 0.80 -2.66
CA TRP A 94 12.37 -0.42 -2.20
C TRP A 94 13.39 -1.42 -1.64
N GLU A 95 14.45 -1.70 -2.40
CA GLU A 95 15.52 -2.64 -1.98
C GLU A 95 16.25 -2.15 -0.74
N ARG A 96 16.52 -0.85 -0.62
CA ARG A 96 17.14 -0.25 0.56
C ARG A 96 16.28 -0.45 1.82
N LEU A 97 14.98 -0.22 1.73
CA LEU A 97 14.06 -0.42 2.84
C LEU A 97 13.88 -1.91 3.18
N ALA A 98 13.81 -2.77 2.18
CA ALA A 98 13.73 -4.21 2.39
C ALA A 98 14.99 -4.75 3.08
N LEU A 99 16.16 -4.22 2.72
CA LEU A 99 17.43 -4.55 3.37
C LEU A 99 17.45 -4.09 4.84
N ALA A 100 17.01 -2.85 5.13
CA ALA A 100 16.89 -2.33 6.49
C ALA A 100 15.99 -3.22 7.35
N LYS A 101 14.83 -3.60 6.81
CA LYS A 101 13.90 -4.51 7.48
C LYS A 101 14.54 -5.87 7.80
N ARG A 102 15.29 -6.45 6.87
CA ARG A 102 15.97 -7.74 7.09
C ARG A 102 17.06 -7.67 8.15
N ARG A 103 17.67 -6.50 8.33
CA ARG A 103 18.68 -6.23 9.36
C ARG A 103 18.07 -5.91 10.72
N GLY A 104 16.73 -5.87 10.83
CA GLY A 104 16.04 -5.46 12.06
C GLY A 104 16.19 -3.96 12.37
N GLU A 105 16.57 -3.15 11.37
CA GLU A 105 16.66 -1.70 11.55
C GLU A 105 15.23 -1.12 11.71
N PRO A 106 15.04 -0.13 12.59
CA PRO A 106 13.74 0.48 12.79
C PRO A 106 13.28 1.17 11.51
N ILE A 107 12.06 0.84 11.08
CA ILE A 107 11.42 1.46 9.93
C ILE A 107 10.38 2.45 10.46
N PRO A 108 10.42 3.73 10.05
CA PRO A 108 9.47 4.73 10.53
C PRO A 108 8.02 4.34 10.19
N PRO A 109 7.04 4.69 11.04
CA PRO A 109 5.62 4.52 10.72
C PRO A 109 5.25 5.20 9.41
N ILE A 110 4.25 4.65 8.71
CA ILE A 110 3.65 5.31 7.54
C ILE A 110 2.69 6.41 7.97
N GLU A 111 2.25 7.24 7.01
CA GLU A 111 1.19 8.22 7.25
C GLU A 111 -0.01 7.87 6.39
N VAL A 112 -1.21 7.89 7.00
CA VAL A 112 -2.44 7.52 6.32
C VAL A 112 -3.63 8.41 6.71
N TYR A 113 -4.53 8.62 5.75
CA TYR A 113 -5.91 9.01 6.04
C TYR A 113 -6.77 7.77 6.24
N ARG A 114 -7.72 7.86 7.18
CA ARG A 114 -8.71 6.82 7.45
C ARG A 114 -10.10 7.31 7.09
N VAL A 115 -10.82 6.55 6.27
CA VAL A 115 -12.24 6.76 5.94
C VAL A 115 -13.00 5.48 6.31
N GLY A 116 -13.82 5.52 7.35
CA GLY A 116 -14.40 4.30 7.91
C GLY A 116 -13.32 3.34 8.39
N ASP A 117 -13.30 2.13 7.84
CA ASP A 117 -12.29 1.09 8.14
C ASP A 117 -11.17 1.02 7.09
N LEU A 118 -11.17 1.92 6.10
CA LEU A 118 -10.22 1.90 5.00
C LEU A 118 -9.15 2.98 5.17
N HIS A 119 -7.92 2.66 4.73
CA HIS A 119 -6.77 3.54 4.84
C HIS A 119 -6.20 3.92 3.47
N PHE A 120 -5.75 5.19 3.38
CA PHE A 120 -5.21 5.81 2.17
C PHE A 120 -3.84 6.43 2.49
N VAL A 121 -2.80 5.98 1.81
CA VAL A 121 -1.41 6.37 2.12
C VAL A 121 -1.13 7.79 1.66
N THR A 122 -0.59 8.62 2.56
CA THR A 122 0.03 9.92 2.23
C THR A 122 1.53 9.77 2.08
N ASP A 123 2.19 9.10 3.04
CA ASP A 123 3.61 8.76 2.97
C ASP A 123 3.86 7.30 3.37
N GLY A 124 4.84 6.69 2.71
CA GLY A 124 5.26 5.32 3.02
C GLY A 124 4.81 4.25 2.04
N HIS A 125 4.45 4.58 0.80
CA HIS A 125 4.04 3.62 -0.24
C HIS A 125 5.03 2.45 -0.41
N HIS A 126 6.34 2.69 -0.35
CA HIS A 126 7.35 1.63 -0.41
C HIS A 126 7.31 0.72 0.80
N ARG A 127 7.05 1.26 2.00
CA ARG A 127 6.90 0.51 3.26
C ARG A 127 5.69 -0.42 3.20
N VAL A 128 4.55 0.09 2.71
CA VAL A 128 3.34 -0.72 2.46
C VAL A 128 3.61 -1.81 1.43
N SER A 129 4.30 -1.48 0.33
CA SER A 129 4.67 -2.44 -0.70
C SER A 129 5.52 -3.59 -0.14
N ILE A 130 6.50 -3.29 0.71
CA ILE A 130 7.35 -4.30 1.36
C ILE A 130 6.53 -5.13 2.36
N ALA A 131 5.67 -4.50 3.17
CA ALA A 131 4.80 -5.21 4.10
C ALA A 131 3.90 -6.22 3.36
N ALA A 132 3.26 -5.78 2.28
CA ALA A 132 2.45 -6.66 1.43
C ALA A 132 3.26 -7.79 0.76
N ALA A 133 4.46 -7.48 0.25
CA ALA A 133 5.34 -8.46 -0.42
C ALA A 133 5.89 -9.52 0.54
N THR A 134 6.09 -9.16 1.81
CA THR A 134 6.64 -10.07 2.85
C THR A 134 5.56 -10.76 3.69
N GLY A 135 4.27 -10.54 3.38
CA GLY A 135 3.16 -11.14 4.12
C GLY A 135 2.98 -10.59 5.54
N GLN A 136 3.43 -9.36 5.79
CA GLN A 136 3.20 -8.69 7.06
C GLN A 136 1.72 -8.34 7.21
N HIS A 137 1.12 -8.69 8.34
CA HIS A 137 -0.31 -8.47 8.58
C HIS A 137 -0.63 -7.07 9.07
N GLU A 138 0.28 -6.45 9.81
CA GLU A 138 0.07 -5.16 10.47
C GLU A 138 1.25 -4.23 10.20
N ILE A 139 1.00 -2.91 10.24
CA ILE A 139 2.02 -1.88 10.07
C ILE A 139 1.70 -0.68 10.96
N ASP A 140 2.74 -0.06 11.52
CA ASP A 140 2.57 1.16 12.31
C ASP A 140 2.34 2.37 11.41
N ALA A 141 1.35 3.17 11.78
CA ALA A 141 0.90 4.32 11.01
C ALA A 141 0.51 5.49 11.92
N TYR A 142 0.84 6.70 11.50
CA TYR A 142 0.18 7.91 11.98
C TYR A 142 -1.14 8.07 11.23
N VAL A 143 -2.24 8.01 11.95
CA VAL A 143 -3.58 7.97 11.38
C VAL A 143 -4.28 9.31 11.54
N THR A 144 -4.77 9.88 10.45
CA THR A 144 -5.68 11.01 10.41
C THR A 144 -7.04 10.55 9.93
N GLN A 145 -8.07 10.65 10.77
CA GLN A 145 -9.43 10.31 10.41
C GLN A 145 -10.07 11.43 9.60
N VAL A 146 -10.63 11.09 8.44
CA VAL A 146 -11.50 11.99 7.68
C VAL A 146 -12.91 11.92 8.25
N LEU A 147 -13.46 13.10 8.57
CA LEU A 147 -14.85 13.27 9.00
C LEU A 147 -15.70 13.56 7.76
N THR A 148 -16.74 12.75 7.54
CA THR A 148 -17.59 12.86 6.36
C THR A 148 -19.02 13.23 6.73
N THR A 149 -19.75 13.86 5.80
CA THR A 149 -21.17 14.22 5.99
C THR A 149 -22.04 12.98 5.96
N VAL A 150 -21.79 12.08 5.01
CA VAL A 150 -22.44 10.79 4.93
C VAL A 150 -21.53 9.77 5.62
N PRO A 151 -22.04 8.95 6.55
CA PRO A 151 -21.21 7.90 7.16
C PRO A 151 -20.64 6.97 6.08
N PRO A 152 -19.35 6.66 6.13
CA PRO A 152 -18.80 5.65 5.24
C PRO A 152 -19.49 4.31 5.55
N GLY A 153 -19.96 3.64 4.51
CA GLY A 153 -20.50 2.29 4.65
C GLY A 153 -19.43 1.30 5.16
N PRO A 154 -19.84 0.10 5.59
CA PRO A 154 -18.87 -0.94 5.95
C PRO A 154 -17.98 -1.22 4.76
N GLY A 155 -16.67 -1.31 5.00
CA GLY A 155 -15.72 -1.69 3.99
C GLY A 155 -16.04 -3.06 3.38
N PRO A 156 -15.52 -3.38 2.19
CA PRO A 156 -15.77 -4.69 1.57
C PRO A 156 -15.28 -5.79 2.53
N ARG A 157 -16.20 -6.62 2.98
CA ARG A 157 -15.86 -7.84 3.72
C ARG A 157 -15.19 -8.79 2.74
N ARG A 158 -14.00 -9.24 3.04
CA ARG A 158 -13.32 -10.32 2.31
C ARG A 158 -13.75 -11.67 2.84
#